data_8368dc3afd3091ce877b8ecace399255
#
_entry.id   8368dc3afd3091ce877b8ecace399255
#
_cell.length_a   1.000
_cell.length_b   1.000
_cell.length_c   1.000
_cell.angle_alpha   90.00
_cell.angle_beta   90.00
_cell.angle_gamma   90.00
#
_symmetry.space_group_name_H-M   'P 1'
#
loop_
_entity.id
_entity.type
_entity.pdbx_description
1 polymer ?
#
loop_
_entity_poly.entity_id
_entity_poly.type
_entity_poly.pdbx_seq_one_letter_code
_entity_poly.pdbx_strand_id
1 'polypeptide(L)'
;MKSGVYTPVRLTTKFKLFLPMSQPFLTINDNDSITLSQSLQYLQNSGKLQEFLANILRQYVIDKELQSRDDTNSNAAAIEQAVINFRLERNLSDPQAFQTWLDENRLTYKSFHDQVSNGFKRETLKLAVVKENLEEYFQERKPFLDSVVLSRIVVDDYEMAQSLKSKIDSGEGSFEALAREYSVTTERRVNGMMGAVSKATLPDTLKSTIEGAKVGQIIGPFEVEGRWCLFRIEEFIEVTLETKGIKKQLQDELFDRWMNEQLKTLTVKMQIGD
;
A
#
# COMPACT_ATOMS: atom_id res chain seq x y z
N MET A 1 -6.29 6.29 -0.52
CA MET A 1 -6.58 5.03 -1.23
C MET A 1 -6.19 5.21 -2.69
N LYS A 2 -4.97 4.83 -3.07
CA LYS A 2 -4.57 4.80 -4.48
C LYS A 2 -4.66 3.35 -4.93
N SER A 3 -5.58 3.09 -5.86
CA SER A 3 -5.71 1.85 -6.59
C SER A 3 -4.37 1.50 -7.25
N GLY A 4 -3.83 0.33 -6.93
CA GLY A 4 -2.64 -0.21 -7.60
C GLY A 4 -2.83 -0.18 -9.11
N VAL A 5 -1.90 0.45 -9.81
CA VAL A 5 -1.89 0.53 -11.27
C VAL A 5 -1.64 -0.88 -11.80
N TYR A 6 -2.70 -1.52 -12.29
CA TYR A 6 -2.61 -2.75 -13.05
C TYR A 6 -1.84 -2.48 -14.35
N THR A 7 -0.63 -3.00 -14.46
CA THR A 7 0.08 -2.99 -15.75
C THR A 7 -0.51 -4.13 -16.61
N PRO A 8 -1.12 -3.84 -17.76
CA PRO A 8 -1.72 -4.89 -18.59
C PRO A 8 -0.63 -5.79 -19.18
N VAL A 9 -0.75 -7.09 -18.93
CA VAL A 9 0.06 -8.12 -19.58
C VAL A 9 -0.32 -8.14 -21.06
N ARG A 10 0.66 -7.97 -21.97
CA ARG A 10 0.41 -8.08 -23.41
C ARG A 10 0.08 -9.54 -23.77
N LEU A 11 -1.20 -9.82 -23.98
CA LEU A 11 -1.69 -11.11 -24.47
C LEU A 11 -1.66 -11.11 -26.01
N THR A 12 -0.82 -11.95 -26.60
CA THR A 12 -0.92 -12.26 -28.03
C THR A 12 -1.78 -13.51 -28.20
N THR A 13 -3.02 -13.32 -28.64
CA THR A 13 -3.97 -14.40 -28.87
C THR A 13 -3.75 -14.98 -30.26
N LYS A 14 -3.18 -16.20 -30.36
CA LYS A 14 -3.31 -17.05 -31.54
C LYS A 14 -4.00 -18.34 -31.14
N PHE A 15 -5.24 -18.51 -31.61
CA PHE A 15 -6.02 -19.74 -31.43
C PHE A 15 -5.45 -20.87 -32.31
N LYS A 16 -5.16 -22.03 -31.69
CA LYS A 16 -5.08 -23.33 -32.38
C LYS A 16 -5.61 -24.41 -31.45
N LEU A 17 -6.71 -25.00 -31.91
CA LEU A 17 -7.45 -26.07 -31.25
C LEU A 17 -6.69 -27.38 -31.24
N PHE A 18 -6.74 -28.08 -30.09
CA PHE A 18 -7.01 -29.54 -29.96
C PHE A 18 -7.05 -29.94 -28.50
N LEU A 19 -8.24 -30.14 -27.91
CA LEU A 19 -8.44 -30.95 -26.71
C LEU A 19 -9.75 -31.74 -26.82
N PRO A 20 -9.81 -33.00 -26.29
CA PRO A 20 -11.01 -33.81 -26.34
C PRO A 20 -12.13 -33.19 -25.52
N MET A 21 -13.38 -33.54 -25.86
CA MET A 21 -14.64 -33.05 -25.28
C MET A 21 -14.52 -32.90 -23.79
N SER A 22 -14.69 -31.70 -23.34
CA SER A 22 -14.35 -31.12 -22.05
C SER A 22 -14.99 -31.85 -20.87
N GLN A 23 -14.14 -32.31 -19.97
CA GLN A 23 -14.61 -32.74 -18.65
C GLN A 23 -15.31 -31.57 -17.93
N PRO A 24 -16.41 -31.85 -17.19
CA PRO A 24 -17.07 -30.83 -16.38
C PRO A 24 -16.07 -30.23 -15.39
N PHE A 25 -15.94 -28.91 -15.40
CA PHE A 25 -15.19 -28.16 -14.38
C PHE A 25 -16.08 -27.90 -13.16
N LEU A 26 -17.35 -27.60 -13.41
CA LEU A 26 -18.38 -27.42 -12.37
C LEU A 26 -19.63 -28.21 -12.76
N THR A 27 -20.28 -28.79 -11.77
CA THR A 27 -21.61 -29.40 -11.90
C THR A 27 -22.60 -28.59 -11.05
N ILE A 28 -23.75 -28.24 -11.62
CA ILE A 28 -24.79 -27.44 -11.00
C ILE A 28 -26.04 -28.28 -10.91
N ASN A 29 -26.61 -28.41 -9.72
CA ASN A 29 -27.84 -29.18 -9.44
C ASN A 29 -27.78 -30.61 -9.99
N ASP A 30 -26.60 -31.23 -10.04
CA ASP A 30 -26.32 -32.58 -10.53
C ASP A 30 -26.68 -32.85 -12.02
N ASN A 31 -27.15 -31.83 -12.74
CA ASN A 31 -27.62 -31.97 -14.12
C ASN A 31 -26.84 -31.09 -15.12
N ASP A 32 -26.53 -29.86 -14.74
CA ASP A 32 -25.85 -28.92 -15.64
C ASP A 32 -24.35 -28.90 -15.38
N SER A 33 -23.58 -28.88 -16.42
CA SER A 33 -22.12 -28.80 -16.32
C SER A 33 -21.55 -27.58 -17.03
N ILE A 34 -20.56 -26.97 -16.42
CA ILE A 34 -19.78 -25.86 -16.98
C ILE A 34 -18.35 -26.33 -17.18
N THR A 35 -17.81 -26.16 -18.36
CA THR A 35 -16.44 -26.48 -18.71
C THR A 35 -15.50 -25.40 -18.25
N LEU A 36 -14.18 -25.68 -18.18
CA LEU A 36 -13.18 -24.66 -17.89
C LEU A 36 -13.20 -23.54 -18.94
N SER A 37 -13.37 -23.88 -20.22
CA SER A 37 -13.46 -22.91 -21.33
C SER A 37 -14.64 -21.95 -21.11
N GLN A 38 -15.82 -22.49 -20.81
CA GLN A 38 -17.01 -21.67 -20.47
C GLN A 38 -16.78 -20.80 -19.22
N SER A 39 -16.11 -21.33 -18.20
CA SER A 39 -15.78 -20.56 -16.98
C SER A 39 -14.88 -19.37 -17.31
N LEU A 40 -13.85 -19.56 -18.14
CA LEU A 40 -12.98 -18.50 -18.61
C LEU A 40 -13.72 -17.46 -19.44
N GLN A 41 -14.68 -17.89 -20.28
CA GLN A 41 -15.55 -17.00 -21.04
C GLN A 41 -16.45 -16.15 -20.12
N TYR A 42 -17.00 -16.74 -19.05
CA TYR A 42 -17.77 -16.01 -18.05
C TYR A 42 -16.91 -14.97 -17.31
N LEU A 43 -15.66 -15.32 -16.97
CA LEU A 43 -14.70 -14.37 -16.40
C LEU A 43 -14.39 -13.24 -17.38
N GLN A 44 -14.26 -13.54 -18.68
CA GLN A 44 -14.04 -12.52 -19.71
C GLN A 44 -15.25 -11.58 -19.84
N ASN A 45 -16.46 -12.13 -19.91
CA ASN A 45 -17.71 -11.36 -20.02
C ASN A 45 -17.97 -10.46 -18.80
N SER A 46 -17.54 -10.90 -17.60
CA SER A 46 -17.62 -10.10 -16.37
C SER A 46 -16.43 -9.15 -16.15
N GLY A 47 -15.46 -9.08 -17.07
CA GLY A 47 -14.25 -8.26 -16.93
C GLY A 47 -13.24 -8.78 -15.90
N LYS A 48 -13.43 -10.01 -15.38
CA LYS A 48 -12.60 -10.60 -14.30
C LYS A 48 -11.47 -11.50 -14.79
N LEU A 49 -11.40 -11.80 -16.09
CA LEU A 49 -10.39 -12.71 -16.62
C LEU A 49 -8.96 -12.20 -16.41
N GLN A 50 -8.71 -10.91 -16.58
CA GLN A 50 -7.37 -10.32 -16.41
C GLN A 50 -6.87 -10.44 -14.98
N GLU A 51 -7.72 -10.16 -14.00
CA GLU A 51 -7.42 -10.32 -12.57
C GLU A 51 -7.14 -11.78 -12.22
N PHE A 52 -7.94 -12.71 -12.75
CA PHE A 52 -7.75 -14.14 -12.56
C PHE A 52 -6.41 -14.62 -13.13
N LEU A 53 -6.08 -14.25 -14.36
CA LEU A 53 -4.80 -14.59 -14.98
C LEU A 53 -3.62 -13.97 -14.23
N ALA A 54 -3.73 -12.72 -13.78
CA ALA A 54 -2.70 -12.06 -12.98
C ALA A 54 -2.43 -12.84 -11.66
N ASN A 55 -3.46 -13.34 -11.01
CA ASN A 55 -3.30 -14.16 -9.80
C ASN A 55 -2.58 -15.48 -10.07
N ILE A 56 -2.91 -16.16 -11.18
CA ILE A 56 -2.20 -17.39 -11.61
C ILE A 56 -0.73 -17.09 -11.87
N LEU A 57 -0.43 -16.02 -12.61
CA LEU A 57 0.94 -15.66 -12.95
C LEU A 57 1.76 -15.24 -11.72
N ARG A 58 1.15 -14.51 -10.79
CA ARG A 58 1.79 -14.17 -9.50
C ARG A 58 2.14 -15.42 -8.71
N GLN A 59 1.23 -16.40 -8.62
CA GLN A 59 1.51 -17.66 -7.95
C GLN A 59 2.62 -18.44 -8.66
N TYR A 60 2.59 -18.50 -9.98
CA TYR A 60 3.64 -19.14 -10.78
C TYR A 60 5.03 -18.53 -10.52
N VAL A 61 5.13 -17.19 -10.47
CA VAL A 61 6.39 -16.49 -10.14
C VAL A 61 6.87 -16.85 -8.74
N ILE A 62 5.97 -16.85 -7.75
CA ILE A 62 6.29 -17.21 -6.37
C ILE A 62 6.85 -18.66 -6.32
N ASP A 63 6.13 -19.62 -6.92
CA ASP A 63 6.51 -21.02 -6.90
C ASP A 63 7.87 -21.25 -7.60
N LYS A 64 8.09 -20.59 -8.73
CA LYS A 64 9.35 -20.67 -9.47
C LYS A 64 10.51 -20.08 -8.66
N GLU A 65 10.31 -18.96 -8.03
CA GLU A 65 11.33 -18.29 -7.24
C GLU A 65 11.67 -19.11 -5.98
N LEU A 66 10.67 -19.66 -5.28
CA LEU A 66 10.86 -20.55 -4.14
C LEU A 66 11.65 -21.82 -4.49
N GLN A 67 11.47 -22.35 -5.71
CA GLN A 67 12.21 -23.53 -6.19
C GLN A 67 13.66 -23.21 -6.54
N SER A 68 13.96 -21.98 -6.94
CA SER A 68 15.31 -21.56 -7.35
C SER A 68 16.19 -21.07 -6.19
N ARG A 69 15.60 -20.85 -5.00
CA ARG A 69 16.29 -20.26 -3.84
C ARG A 69 16.47 -21.25 -2.70
N ASP A 70 17.69 -21.40 -2.24
CA ASP A 70 18.03 -22.20 -1.06
C ASP A 70 17.71 -21.44 0.25
N ASP A 71 17.76 -20.10 0.23
CA ASP A 71 17.54 -19.22 1.40
C ASP A 71 16.08 -19.13 1.83
N THR A 72 15.15 -19.62 1.00
CA THR A 72 13.70 -19.67 1.30
C THR A 72 13.22 -21.05 1.76
N ASN A 73 14.13 -22.00 1.95
CA ASN A 73 13.78 -23.33 2.45
C ASN A 73 13.10 -23.23 3.82
N SER A 74 11.78 -23.28 3.82
CA SER A 74 10.99 -23.25 5.04
C SER A 74 11.13 -24.57 5.78
N ASN A 75 11.75 -24.50 6.97
CA ASN A 75 11.79 -25.62 7.90
C ASN A 75 10.33 -26.02 8.26
N ALA A 76 10.02 -27.32 8.19
CA ALA A 76 8.71 -27.85 8.58
C ALA A 76 8.28 -27.38 9.99
N ALA A 77 9.22 -27.28 10.93
CA ALA A 77 8.95 -26.77 12.27
C ALA A 77 8.47 -25.31 12.28
N ALA A 78 8.96 -24.46 11.37
CA ALA A 78 8.50 -23.08 11.25
C ALA A 78 7.08 -22.98 10.68
N ILE A 79 6.70 -23.88 9.77
CA ILE A 79 5.32 -23.98 9.24
C ILE A 79 4.37 -24.43 10.35
N GLU A 80 4.74 -25.47 11.12
CA GLU A 80 3.93 -25.91 12.25
C GLU A 80 3.77 -24.80 13.30
N GLN A 81 4.81 -24.03 13.57
CA GLN A 81 4.71 -22.87 14.46
C GLN A 81 3.77 -21.81 13.90
N ALA A 82 3.77 -21.57 12.58
CA ALA A 82 2.82 -20.64 11.94
C ALA A 82 1.37 -21.13 12.07
N VAL A 83 1.12 -22.44 11.98
CA VAL A 83 -0.19 -23.05 12.23
C VAL A 83 -0.65 -22.82 13.68
N ILE A 84 0.25 -23.04 14.63
CA ILE A 84 -0.01 -22.79 16.05
C ILE A 84 -0.32 -21.33 16.29
N ASN A 85 0.49 -20.42 15.79
CA ASN A 85 0.29 -18.97 15.94
C ASN A 85 -1.04 -18.51 15.34
N PHE A 86 -1.41 -18.99 14.16
CA PHE A 86 -2.70 -18.71 13.53
C PHE A 86 -3.87 -19.08 14.46
N ARG A 87 -3.81 -20.27 15.08
CA ARG A 87 -4.85 -20.74 16.01
C ARG A 87 -4.90 -19.90 17.29
N LEU A 88 -3.73 -19.54 17.84
CA LEU A 88 -3.62 -18.68 19.02
C LEU A 88 -4.22 -17.29 18.78
N GLU A 89 -3.83 -16.63 17.69
CA GLU A 89 -4.29 -15.29 17.33
C GLU A 89 -5.82 -15.20 17.14
N ARG A 90 -6.48 -16.33 16.79
CA ARG A 90 -7.92 -16.40 16.55
C ARG A 90 -8.70 -17.09 17.70
N ASN A 91 -8.06 -17.37 18.82
CA ASN A 91 -8.64 -18.10 19.95
C ASN A 91 -9.15 -19.50 19.54
N LEU A 92 -8.48 -20.17 18.60
CA LEU A 92 -8.81 -21.50 18.09
C LEU A 92 -7.91 -22.60 18.69
N SER A 93 -7.41 -22.40 19.92
CA SER A 93 -6.56 -23.38 20.61
C SER A 93 -7.31 -24.65 20.97
N ASP A 94 -8.60 -24.50 21.30
CA ASP A 94 -9.47 -25.64 21.56
C ASP A 94 -9.71 -26.45 20.27
N PRO A 95 -9.53 -27.80 20.29
CA PRO A 95 -9.71 -28.64 19.12
C PRO A 95 -11.11 -28.58 18.52
N GLN A 96 -12.17 -28.50 19.37
CA GLN A 96 -13.55 -28.48 18.92
C GLN A 96 -13.86 -27.14 18.25
N ALA A 97 -13.43 -26.01 18.86
CA ALA A 97 -13.58 -24.68 18.27
C ALA A 97 -12.85 -24.59 16.92
N PHE A 98 -11.66 -25.18 16.83
CA PHE A 98 -10.93 -25.21 15.56
C PHE A 98 -11.61 -26.04 14.49
N GLN A 99 -12.15 -27.21 14.85
CA GLN A 99 -12.91 -28.04 13.89
C GLN A 99 -14.15 -27.31 13.39
N THR A 100 -14.92 -26.68 14.29
CA THR A 100 -16.07 -25.87 13.93
C THR A 100 -15.70 -24.74 12.96
N TRP A 101 -14.60 -24.06 13.25
CA TRP A 101 -14.08 -23.00 12.37
C TRP A 101 -13.72 -23.54 10.97
N LEU A 102 -13.08 -24.71 10.88
CA LEU A 102 -12.77 -25.35 9.59
C LEU A 102 -14.04 -25.64 8.80
N ASP A 103 -15.07 -26.20 9.45
CA ASP A 103 -16.33 -26.58 8.82
C ASP A 103 -17.10 -25.34 8.32
N GLU A 104 -17.15 -24.26 9.12
CA GLU A 104 -17.76 -22.98 8.73
C GLU A 104 -17.06 -22.34 7.53
N ASN A 105 -15.74 -22.49 7.43
CA ASN A 105 -14.95 -22.00 6.32
C ASN A 105 -14.83 -22.99 5.15
N ARG A 106 -15.49 -24.15 5.24
CA ARG A 106 -15.46 -25.23 4.23
C ARG A 106 -14.04 -25.71 3.92
N LEU A 107 -13.19 -25.78 4.94
CA LEU A 107 -11.80 -26.20 4.85
C LEU A 107 -11.61 -27.58 5.48
N THR A 108 -10.78 -28.40 4.85
CA THR A 108 -10.16 -29.54 5.51
C THR A 108 -8.90 -29.08 6.26
N TYR A 109 -8.45 -29.82 7.27
CA TYR A 109 -7.16 -29.54 7.92
C TYR A 109 -6.02 -29.44 6.90
N LYS A 110 -6.01 -30.34 5.91
CA LYS A 110 -5.00 -30.33 4.85
C LYS A 110 -5.03 -29.02 4.05
N SER A 111 -6.21 -28.60 3.56
CA SER A 111 -6.33 -27.36 2.78
C SER A 111 -5.98 -26.12 3.62
N PHE A 112 -6.33 -26.10 4.89
CA PHE A 112 -5.94 -25.06 5.84
C PHE A 112 -4.41 -25.04 6.04
N HIS A 113 -3.80 -26.18 6.32
CA HIS A 113 -2.36 -26.30 6.49
C HIS A 113 -1.60 -25.85 5.23
N ASP A 114 -2.06 -26.26 4.04
CA ASP A 114 -1.51 -25.84 2.77
C ASP A 114 -1.59 -24.31 2.59
N GLN A 115 -2.70 -23.68 2.98
CA GLN A 115 -2.86 -22.22 2.94
C GLN A 115 -1.89 -21.50 3.88
N VAL A 116 -1.76 -21.94 5.12
CA VAL A 116 -0.81 -21.38 6.09
C VAL A 116 0.62 -21.54 5.61
N SER A 117 0.96 -22.75 5.11
CA SER A 117 2.29 -23.05 4.56
C SER A 117 2.63 -22.13 3.39
N ASN A 118 1.71 -21.96 2.44
CA ASN A 118 1.89 -21.05 1.30
C ASN A 118 2.01 -19.59 1.73
N GLY A 119 1.22 -19.15 2.69
CA GLY A 119 1.33 -17.81 3.27
C GLY A 119 2.69 -17.58 3.92
N PHE A 120 3.17 -18.55 4.71
CA PHE A 120 4.48 -18.49 5.34
C PHE A 120 5.61 -18.44 4.32
N LYS A 121 5.60 -19.33 3.31
CA LYS A 121 6.59 -19.35 2.23
C LYS A 121 6.64 -18.04 1.46
N ARG A 122 5.48 -17.49 1.14
CA ARG A 122 5.37 -16.18 0.46
C ARG A 122 5.98 -15.07 1.31
N GLU A 123 5.71 -15.04 2.61
CA GLU A 123 6.27 -14.02 3.51
C GLU A 123 7.80 -14.17 3.61
N THR A 124 8.31 -15.41 3.73
CA THR A 124 9.75 -15.69 3.73
C THR A 124 10.42 -15.23 2.43
N LEU A 125 9.80 -15.53 1.28
CA LEU A 125 10.26 -15.06 -0.03
C LEU A 125 10.29 -13.54 -0.10
N LYS A 126 9.20 -12.89 0.35
CA LYS A 126 9.13 -11.43 0.38
C LYS A 126 10.32 -10.84 1.15
N LEU A 127 10.54 -11.31 2.36
CA LEU A 127 11.64 -10.82 3.19
C LEU A 127 13.02 -11.05 2.54
N ALA A 128 13.24 -12.19 1.91
CA ALA A 128 14.47 -12.48 1.21
C ALA A 128 14.71 -11.56 0.00
N VAL A 129 13.67 -11.36 -0.81
CA VAL A 129 13.74 -10.52 -2.02
C VAL A 129 14.00 -9.04 -1.71
N VAL A 130 13.38 -8.52 -0.64
CA VAL A 130 13.46 -7.07 -0.35
C VAL A 130 14.63 -6.70 0.55
N LYS A 131 15.30 -7.67 1.18
CA LYS A 131 16.30 -7.46 2.23
C LYS A 131 17.40 -6.47 1.82
N GLU A 132 17.97 -6.65 0.64
CA GLU A 132 19.12 -5.88 0.18
C GLU A 132 18.76 -4.45 -0.22
N ASN A 133 17.53 -4.22 -0.69
CA ASN A 133 17.12 -2.94 -1.24
C ASN A 133 16.22 -2.12 -0.28
N LEU A 134 15.88 -2.65 0.90
CA LEU A 134 14.92 -2.02 1.80
C LEU A 134 15.40 -0.68 2.33
N GLU A 135 16.67 -0.58 2.72
CA GLU A 135 17.24 0.65 3.24
C GLU A 135 17.31 1.74 2.17
N GLU A 136 17.79 1.39 0.97
CA GLU A 136 17.83 2.32 -0.17
C GLU A 136 16.43 2.80 -0.53
N TYR A 137 15.47 1.89 -0.58
CA TYR A 137 14.08 2.23 -0.86
C TYR A 137 13.46 3.10 0.24
N PHE A 138 13.80 2.87 1.50
CA PHE A 138 13.39 3.75 2.58
C PHE A 138 13.90 5.18 2.37
N GLN A 139 15.17 5.36 2.00
CA GLN A 139 15.74 6.68 1.73
C GLN A 139 15.05 7.37 0.52
N GLU A 140 14.72 6.60 -0.53
CA GLU A 140 13.92 7.09 -1.68
C GLU A 140 12.53 7.57 -1.23
N ARG A 141 11.90 6.84 -0.30
CA ARG A 141 10.55 7.11 0.18
C ARG A 141 10.46 8.14 1.31
N LYS A 142 11.55 8.35 2.04
CA LYS A 142 11.58 9.20 3.23
C LYS A 142 11.01 10.61 3.03
N PRO A 143 11.29 11.34 1.93
CA PRO A 143 10.68 12.65 1.71
C PRO A 143 9.16 12.65 1.62
N PHE A 144 8.55 11.53 1.23
CA PHE A 144 7.09 11.34 1.15
C PHE A 144 6.49 10.87 2.46
N LEU A 145 7.28 10.24 3.32
CA LEU A 145 6.86 9.70 4.62
C LEU A 145 6.99 10.76 5.72
N ASP A 146 8.05 11.56 5.68
CA ASP A 146 8.25 12.65 6.62
C ASP A 146 7.18 13.73 6.41
N SER A 147 6.70 14.25 7.53
CA SER A 147 5.68 15.29 7.54
C SER A 147 6.08 16.44 8.45
N VAL A 148 5.45 17.56 8.26
CA VAL A 148 5.52 18.71 9.16
C VAL A 148 4.10 19.12 9.53
N VAL A 149 3.87 19.34 10.82
CA VAL A 149 2.61 19.91 11.30
C VAL A 149 2.72 21.42 11.17
N LEU A 150 1.80 22.03 10.44
CA LEU A 150 1.79 23.45 10.16
C LEU A 150 0.48 24.10 10.63
N SER A 151 0.59 25.36 11.04
CA SER A 151 -0.51 26.31 11.08
C SER A 151 -0.29 27.39 10.04
N ARG A 152 -1.37 27.98 9.48
CA ARG A 152 -1.27 29.05 8.50
C ARG A 152 -2.22 30.20 8.77
N ILE A 153 -1.78 31.41 8.35
CA ILE A 153 -2.62 32.58 8.17
C ILE A 153 -2.57 32.91 6.68
N VAL A 154 -3.73 33.05 6.05
CA VAL A 154 -3.84 33.40 4.62
C VAL A 154 -4.60 34.69 4.49
N VAL A 155 -4.02 35.66 3.78
CA VAL A 155 -4.63 36.97 3.50
C VAL A 155 -4.47 37.30 2.02
N ASP A 156 -5.30 38.21 1.50
CA ASP A 156 -5.26 38.58 0.08
C ASP A 156 -4.15 39.59 -0.24
N ASP A 157 -3.63 40.28 0.77
CA ASP A 157 -2.70 41.41 0.61
C ASP A 157 -1.35 41.16 1.27
N TYR A 158 -0.24 41.50 0.58
CA TYR A 158 1.13 41.31 1.05
C TYR A 158 1.47 42.17 2.26
N GLU A 159 1.05 43.46 2.24
CA GLU A 159 1.33 44.40 3.33
C GLU A 159 0.63 43.96 4.61
N MET A 160 -0.61 43.45 4.47
CA MET A 160 -1.30 42.81 5.58
C MET A 160 -0.53 41.62 6.15
N ALA A 161 -0.04 40.71 5.30
CA ALA A 161 0.75 39.55 5.75
C ALA A 161 2.03 39.99 6.49
N GLN A 162 2.73 41.00 5.97
CA GLN A 162 3.90 41.56 6.65
C GLN A 162 3.57 42.20 8.01
N SER A 163 2.47 42.96 8.06
CA SER A 163 2.00 43.59 9.31
C SER A 163 1.67 42.53 10.37
N LEU A 164 0.97 41.48 9.98
CA LEU A 164 0.62 40.37 10.87
C LEU A 164 1.87 39.65 11.39
N LYS A 165 2.85 39.40 10.49
CA LYS A 165 4.12 38.82 10.90
C LYS A 165 4.85 39.69 11.92
N SER A 166 4.94 41.00 11.67
CA SER A 166 5.57 41.95 12.59
C SER A 166 4.89 41.96 13.97
N LYS A 167 3.56 41.92 14.02
CA LYS A 167 2.79 41.85 15.29
C LYS A 167 3.08 40.57 16.06
N ILE A 168 3.27 39.42 15.36
CA ILE A 168 3.63 38.17 16.01
C ILE A 168 5.07 38.26 16.54
N ASP A 169 6.00 38.73 15.72
CA ASP A 169 7.42 38.82 16.07
C ASP A 169 7.67 39.81 17.23
N SER A 170 6.87 40.88 17.36
CA SER A 170 6.93 41.86 18.48
C SER A 170 6.16 41.41 19.71
N GLY A 171 5.34 40.34 19.63
CA GLY A 171 4.48 39.90 20.74
C GLY A 171 3.20 40.70 20.94
N GLU A 172 2.86 41.61 19.98
CA GLU A 172 1.62 42.41 20.03
C GLU A 172 0.37 41.61 19.69
N GLY A 173 0.54 40.39 19.13
CA GLY A 173 -0.54 39.49 18.80
C GLY A 173 -0.11 38.04 18.77
N SER A 174 -0.96 37.13 19.25
CA SER A 174 -0.69 35.71 19.10
C SER A 174 -1.08 35.22 17.71
N PHE A 175 -0.35 34.22 17.20
CA PHE A 175 -0.66 33.61 15.89
C PHE A 175 -2.12 33.15 15.82
N GLU A 176 -2.63 32.53 16.88
CA GLU A 176 -3.97 31.99 16.98
C GLU A 176 -5.05 33.08 16.89
N ALA A 177 -4.83 34.20 17.58
CA ALA A 177 -5.78 35.32 17.55
C ALA A 177 -5.83 35.93 16.16
N LEU A 178 -4.66 36.19 15.56
CA LEU A 178 -4.54 36.79 14.23
C LEU A 178 -5.06 35.80 13.14
N ALA A 179 -4.86 34.51 13.28
CA ALA A 179 -5.42 33.51 12.39
C ALA A 179 -6.96 33.54 12.40
N ARG A 180 -7.58 33.63 13.58
CA ARG A 180 -9.04 33.71 13.70
C ARG A 180 -9.62 34.98 13.12
N GLU A 181 -8.93 36.10 13.30
CA GLU A 181 -9.42 37.41 12.91
C GLU A 181 -9.22 37.70 11.42
N TYR A 182 -8.03 37.42 10.90
CA TYR A 182 -7.61 37.87 9.57
C TYR A 182 -7.56 36.78 8.51
N SER A 183 -7.39 35.49 8.87
CA SER A 183 -7.26 34.46 7.86
C SER A 183 -8.55 34.27 7.08
N VAL A 184 -8.45 34.21 5.75
CA VAL A 184 -9.58 34.01 4.83
C VAL A 184 -9.93 32.53 4.65
N THR A 185 -9.13 31.60 5.18
CA THR A 185 -9.34 30.16 5.04
C THR A 185 -10.17 29.56 6.18
N THR A 186 -10.67 28.34 5.99
CA THR A 186 -11.52 27.65 6.98
C THR A 186 -10.77 27.28 8.25
N GLU A 187 -9.46 27.10 8.16
CA GLU A 187 -8.57 26.77 9.28
C GLU A 187 -8.53 27.88 10.35
N ARG A 188 -8.98 29.09 10.04
CA ARG A 188 -9.15 30.15 11.05
C ARG A 188 -9.99 29.69 12.25
N ARG A 189 -10.94 28.76 12.03
CA ARG A 189 -11.81 28.22 13.10
C ARG A 189 -11.06 27.33 14.09
N VAL A 190 -9.92 26.80 13.69
CA VAL A 190 -9.03 25.96 14.48
C VAL A 190 -7.66 26.63 14.66
N ASN A 191 -7.66 27.98 14.79
CA ASN A 191 -6.45 28.77 15.05
C ASN A 191 -5.38 28.70 13.93
N GLY A 192 -5.79 28.43 12.70
CA GLY A 192 -4.91 28.26 11.56
C GLY A 192 -4.33 26.84 11.40
N MET A 193 -4.66 25.89 12.26
CA MET A 193 -4.10 24.53 12.24
C MET A 193 -4.46 23.80 10.95
N MET A 194 -3.44 23.38 10.19
CA MET A 194 -3.59 22.58 8.97
C MET A 194 -3.48 21.07 9.26
N GLY A 195 -2.75 20.69 10.32
CA GLY A 195 -2.36 19.33 10.61
C GLY A 195 -1.05 18.92 9.91
N ALA A 196 -0.79 17.60 9.87
CA ALA A 196 0.41 17.05 9.27
C ALA A 196 0.33 17.09 7.73
N VAL A 197 1.36 17.66 7.11
CA VAL A 197 1.51 17.79 5.65
C VAL A 197 2.81 17.07 5.26
N SER A 198 2.75 16.20 4.25
CA SER A 198 3.96 15.54 3.75
C SER A 198 4.94 16.57 3.18
N LYS A 199 6.22 16.46 3.56
CA LYS A 199 7.27 17.35 3.05
C LYS A 199 7.37 17.32 1.51
N ALA A 200 7.05 16.19 0.88
CA ALA A 200 7.10 16.05 -0.58
C ALA A 200 6.01 16.84 -1.32
N THR A 201 4.90 17.18 -0.65
CA THR A 201 3.78 17.91 -1.27
C THR A 201 3.88 19.43 -1.12
N LEU A 202 4.87 19.89 -0.38
CA LEU A 202 5.11 21.33 -0.18
C LEU A 202 5.74 21.95 -1.43
N PRO A 203 5.39 23.22 -1.76
CA PRO A 203 6.11 23.99 -2.76
C PRO A 203 7.61 24.10 -2.43
N ASP A 204 8.47 24.07 -3.44
CA ASP A 204 9.93 24.04 -3.25
C ASP A 204 10.47 25.21 -2.39
N THR A 205 9.90 26.40 -2.57
CA THR A 205 10.28 27.59 -1.77
C THR A 205 9.93 27.42 -0.29
N LEU A 206 8.80 26.81 0.00
CA LEU A 206 8.36 26.54 1.37
C LEU A 206 9.19 25.41 1.98
N LYS A 207 9.43 24.35 1.21
CA LYS A 207 10.23 23.19 1.63
C LYS A 207 11.63 23.59 2.06
N SER A 208 12.36 24.35 1.22
CA SER A 208 13.72 24.82 1.52
C SER A 208 13.77 25.70 2.77
N THR A 209 12.75 26.51 3.00
CA THR A 209 12.66 27.34 4.21
C THR A 209 12.38 26.51 5.47
N ILE A 210 11.51 25.49 5.36
CA ILE A 210 11.17 24.61 6.48
C ILE A 210 12.36 23.75 6.91
N GLU A 211 13.22 23.31 5.98
CA GLU A 211 14.40 22.49 6.29
C GLU A 211 15.38 23.17 7.27
N GLY A 212 15.44 24.51 7.26
CA GLY A 212 16.29 25.30 8.17
C GLY A 212 15.56 25.89 9.38
N ALA A 213 14.25 25.68 9.50
CA ALA A 213 13.42 26.35 10.50
C ALA A 213 13.27 25.51 11.79
N LYS A 214 12.85 26.19 12.86
CA LYS A 214 12.62 25.58 14.18
C LYS A 214 11.13 25.50 14.51
N VAL A 215 10.77 24.56 15.37
CA VAL A 215 9.42 24.50 15.95
C VAL A 215 9.09 25.84 16.63
N GLY A 216 7.88 26.34 16.39
CA GLY A 216 7.39 27.65 16.83
C GLY A 216 7.78 28.80 15.90
N GLN A 217 8.66 28.61 14.93
CA GLN A 217 9.10 29.68 14.01
C GLN A 217 7.99 30.03 13.02
N ILE A 218 7.82 31.35 12.80
CA ILE A 218 6.94 31.90 11.76
C ILE A 218 7.77 32.14 10.50
N ILE A 219 7.34 31.57 9.40
CA ILE A 219 7.98 31.71 8.08
C ILE A 219 7.02 32.34 7.08
N GLY A 220 7.57 33.00 6.09
CA GLY A 220 6.80 33.78 5.11
C GLY A 220 6.97 35.30 5.32
N PRO A 221 6.14 36.10 4.60
CA PRO A 221 5.00 35.69 3.77
C PRO A 221 5.43 35.02 2.46
N PHE A 222 4.68 33.99 2.05
CA PHE A 222 4.82 33.31 0.75
C PHE A 222 3.56 33.53 -0.07
N GLU A 223 3.74 33.70 -1.37
CA GLU A 223 2.61 33.69 -2.29
C GLU A 223 2.22 32.26 -2.65
N VAL A 224 0.99 31.87 -2.37
CA VAL A 224 0.43 30.56 -2.70
C VAL A 224 -0.94 30.79 -3.34
N GLU A 225 -1.11 30.35 -4.56
CA GLU A 225 -2.38 30.48 -5.32
C GLU A 225 -2.95 31.91 -5.35
N GLY A 226 -2.07 32.90 -5.50
CA GLY A 226 -2.44 34.32 -5.58
C GLY A 226 -2.80 34.96 -4.24
N ARG A 227 -2.50 34.32 -3.12
CA ARG A 227 -2.69 34.81 -1.76
C ARG A 227 -1.42 34.75 -0.95
N TRP A 228 -1.35 35.50 0.12
CA TRP A 228 -0.17 35.59 0.99
C TRP A 228 -0.36 34.77 2.26
N CYS A 229 0.60 33.87 2.51
CA CYS A 229 0.57 32.90 3.57
C CYS A 229 1.71 33.09 4.55
N LEU A 230 1.38 33.16 5.83
CA LEU A 230 2.32 32.94 6.94
C LEU A 230 2.13 31.53 7.47
N PHE A 231 3.22 30.83 7.72
CA PHE A 231 3.18 29.51 8.32
C PHE A 231 3.90 29.50 9.66
N ARG A 232 3.36 28.77 10.64
CA ARG A 232 4.05 28.43 11.86
C ARG A 232 4.34 26.94 11.88
N ILE A 233 5.55 26.59 12.23
CA ILE A 233 5.97 25.20 12.36
C ILE A 233 5.56 24.70 13.74
N GLU A 234 4.69 23.70 13.80
CA GLU A 234 4.20 23.13 15.05
C GLU A 234 5.05 21.92 15.47
N GLU A 235 5.36 21.03 14.54
CA GLU A 235 6.07 19.79 14.81
C GLU A 235 6.72 19.25 13.53
N PHE A 236 7.88 18.60 13.66
CA PHE A 236 8.46 17.76 12.61
C PHE A 236 8.18 16.29 12.95
N ILE A 237 7.54 15.58 12.03
CA ILE A 237 7.27 14.14 12.16
C ILE A 237 8.24 13.42 11.22
N GLU A 238 9.32 12.91 11.78
CA GLU A 238 10.31 12.14 11.05
C GLU A 238 10.04 10.65 11.23
N VAL A 239 10.06 9.92 10.12
CA VAL A 239 9.78 8.50 10.06
C VAL A 239 11.07 7.71 9.98
N THR A 240 11.13 6.59 10.71
CA THR A 240 12.21 5.60 10.64
C THR A 240 11.65 4.23 10.27
N LEU A 241 12.52 3.28 9.95
CA LEU A 241 12.10 1.90 9.70
C LEU A 241 11.49 1.22 10.93
N GLU A 242 11.80 1.72 12.15
CA GLU A 242 11.23 1.25 13.42
C GLU A 242 9.86 1.88 13.72
N THR A 243 9.48 2.94 13.00
CA THR A 243 8.14 3.53 13.10
C THR A 243 7.10 2.46 12.76
N LYS A 244 6.12 2.31 13.69
CA LYS A 244 5.12 1.24 13.60
C LYS A 244 4.47 1.17 12.22
N GLY A 245 4.60 0.02 11.57
CA GLY A 245 3.97 -0.27 10.29
C GLY A 245 4.78 0.15 9.06
N ILE A 246 5.74 1.08 9.18
CA ILE A 246 6.49 1.60 8.02
C ILE A 246 7.33 0.52 7.36
N LYS A 247 8.11 -0.23 8.15
CA LYS A 247 8.93 -1.31 7.59
C LYS A 247 8.11 -2.31 6.80
N LYS A 248 6.97 -2.74 7.35
CA LYS A 248 6.06 -3.66 6.66
C LYS A 248 5.47 -3.05 5.39
N GLN A 249 5.02 -1.80 5.45
CA GLN A 249 4.50 -1.09 4.28
C GLN A 249 5.52 -1.04 3.15
N LEU A 250 6.77 -0.65 3.45
CA LEU A 250 7.82 -0.56 2.46
C LEU A 250 8.24 -1.93 1.91
N GLN A 251 8.24 -2.96 2.74
CA GLN A 251 8.46 -4.33 2.29
C GLN A 251 7.38 -4.79 1.32
N ASP A 252 6.11 -4.48 1.60
CA ASP A 252 4.99 -4.83 0.72
C ASP A 252 5.07 -4.05 -0.61
N GLU A 253 5.35 -2.74 -0.57
CA GLU A 253 5.54 -1.90 -1.78
C GLU A 253 6.70 -2.40 -2.64
N LEU A 254 7.84 -2.72 -2.02
CA LEU A 254 9.05 -3.18 -2.71
C LEU A 254 8.86 -4.59 -3.30
N PHE A 255 8.17 -5.47 -2.59
CA PHE A 255 7.81 -6.80 -3.10
C PHE A 255 6.83 -6.71 -4.28
N ASP A 256 5.84 -5.83 -4.23
CA ASP A 256 4.92 -5.60 -5.36
C ASP A 256 5.67 -5.02 -6.56
N ARG A 257 6.65 -4.14 -6.36
CA ARG A 257 7.54 -3.63 -7.43
C ARG A 257 8.33 -4.77 -8.07
N TRP A 258 8.98 -5.59 -7.25
CA TRP A 258 9.72 -6.77 -7.72
C TRP A 258 8.80 -7.74 -8.47
N MET A 259 7.63 -8.06 -7.93
CA MET A 259 6.66 -8.94 -8.58
C MET A 259 6.24 -8.41 -9.97
N ASN A 260 5.98 -7.11 -10.07
CA ASN A 260 5.63 -6.49 -11.34
C ASN A 260 6.77 -6.57 -12.35
N GLU A 261 8.03 -6.41 -11.92
CA GLU A 261 9.19 -6.61 -12.80
C GLU A 261 9.28 -8.08 -13.28
N GLN A 262 9.09 -9.05 -12.39
CA GLN A 262 9.08 -10.47 -12.79
C GLN A 262 7.97 -10.75 -13.81
N LEU A 263 6.76 -10.26 -13.58
CA LEU A 263 5.62 -10.44 -14.49
C LEU A 263 5.87 -9.85 -15.89
N LYS A 264 6.58 -8.73 -16.01
CA LYS A 264 6.94 -8.10 -17.30
C LYS A 264 7.88 -8.99 -18.13
N THR A 265 8.67 -9.86 -17.51
CA THR A 265 9.58 -10.77 -18.21
C THR A 265 8.86 -11.97 -18.85
N LEU A 266 7.61 -12.24 -18.44
CA LEU A 266 6.87 -13.40 -18.88
C LEU A 266 6.25 -13.18 -20.27
N THR A 267 6.42 -14.16 -21.14
CA THR A 267 5.64 -14.25 -22.38
C THR A 267 4.51 -15.25 -22.15
N VAL A 268 3.28 -14.78 -22.09
CA VAL A 268 2.11 -15.59 -21.77
C VAL A 268 1.28 -15.83 -23.03
N LYS A 269 0.99 -17.10 -23.29
CA LYS A 269 0.06 -17.52 -24.36
C LYS A 269 -1.06 -18.33 -23.69
N MET A 270 -2.29 -17.84 -23.81
CA MET A 270 -3.45 -18.58 -23.35
C MET A 270 -3.84 -19.60 -24.43
N GLN A 271 -3.90 -20.87 -24.04
CA GLN A 271 -4.36 -21.97 -24.89
C GLN A 271 -5.69 -22.45 -24.32
N ILE A 272 -6.78 -21.95 -24.88
CA ILE A 272 -8.14 -22.43 -24.57
C ILE A 272 -8.52 -23.34 -25.72
N GLY A 273 -8.70 -24.64 -25.45
CA GLY A 273 -9.32 -25.58 -26.39
C GLY A 273 -10.82 -25.32 -26.44
N ASP A 274 -11.39 -25.35 -27.61
CA ASP A 274 -12.83 -25.37 -27.82
C ASP A 274 -13.41 -26.73 -27.43
#